data_e98af4e660a02f9fd22026f00181df04
#
_entry.id   e98af4e660a02f9fd22026f00181df04
#
_cell.length_a   1.000
_cell.length_b   1.000
_cell.length_c   1.000
_cell.angle_alpha   90.00
_cell.angle_beta   90.00
_cell.angle_gamma   90.00
#
_symmetry.space_group_name_H-M   'P 1'
#
loop_
_entity.id
_entity.type
_entity.pdbx_description
1 polymer ?
#
loop_
_entity_poly.entity_id
_entity_poly.type
_entity_poly.pdbx_seq_one_letter_code
_entity_poly.pdbx_strand_id
1 'polypeptide(L)'
;MLRIYLATPYTGTEVQQVVRFKQACKICASLMKHGFVVFSPIAHSHNISVYGNTPGSYDFWKIQNESWLEWADELWVARMHRWHESKGIKAEIDWAEKHEIPIKIFTPGNIDAVKPFPGIG
;
A
#
# COMPACT_ATOMS: atom_id res chain seq x y z
N MET A 1 -4.14 12.98 14.22
CA MET A 1 -4.05 11.54 14.04
C MET A 1 -3.33 11.24 12.73
N LEU A 2 -2.33 10.39 12.74
CA LEU A 2 -1.52 10.12 11.56
C LEU A 2 -2.33 9.34 10.52
N ARG A 3 -2.32 9.85 9.27
CA ARG A 3 -2.98 9.22 8.12
C ARG A 3 -1.93 8.49 7.30
N ILE A 4 -2.09 7.18 7.16
CA ILE A 4 -1.13 6.30 6.49
C ILE A 4 -1.71 5.76 5.20
N TYR A 5 -0.93 5.85 4.12
CA TYR A 5 -1.18 5.08 2.90
C TYR A 5 -0.34 3.80 2.99
N LEU A 6 -1.00 2.65 3.01
CA LEU A 6 -0.33 1.36 3.16
C LEU A 6 -0.04 0.74 1.79
N ALA A 7 1.25 0.71 1.42
CA ALA A 7 1.69 0.11 0.17
C ALA A 7 2.01 -1.38 0.37
N THR A 8 1.34 -2.24 -0.40
CA THR A 8 1.53 -3.69 -0.37
C THR A 8 1.57 -4.23 -1.80
N PRO A 9 2.28 -5.34 -2.05
CA PRO A 9 2.30 -5.95 -3.39
C PRO A 9 0.97 -6.61 -3.72
N TYR A 10 0.59 -6.61 -5.00
CA TYR A 10 -0.68 -7.19 -5.43
C TYR A 10 -0.57 -8.04 -6.69
N THR A 11 0.14 -7.57 -7.73
CA THR A 11 0.19 -8.19 -9.05
C THR A 11 0.66 -9.65 -9.00
N GLY A 12 -0.03 -10.51 -9.74
CA GLY A 12 0.26 -11.93 -9.81
C GLY A 12 -0.93 -12.70 -10.36
N THR A 13 -0.95 -14.01 -10.14
CA THR A 13 -2.08 -14.86 -10.52
C THR A 13 -3.31 -14.50 -9.67
N GLU A 14 -4.49 -14.94 -10.08
CA GLU A 14 -5.71 -14.71 -9.31
C GLU A 14 -5.60 -15.23 -7.87
N VAL A 15 -4.99 -16.41 -7.70
CA VAL A 15 -4.76 -16.98 -6.36
C VAL A 15 -3.84 -16.09 -5.53
N GLN A 16 -2.74 -15.63 -6.13
CA GLN A 16 -1.80 -14.72 -5.45
C GLN A 16 -2.47 -13.40 -5.08
N GLN A 17 -3.30 -12.86 -5.95
CA GLN A 17 -4.03 -11.62 -5.69
C GLN A 17 -4.96 -11.76 -4.48
N VAL A 18 -5.68 -12.87 -4.38
CA VAL A 18 -6.56 -13.16 -3.23
C VAL A 18 -5.75 -13.26 -1.94
N VAL A 19 -4.62 -13.97 -1.96
CA VAL A 19 -3.74 -14.11 -0.80
C VAL A 19 -3.22 -12.73 -0.37
N ARG A 20 -2.74 -11.93 -1.31
CA ARG A 20 -2.21 -10.59 -1.04
C ARG A 20 -3.27 -9.62 -0.55
N PHE A 21 -4.48 -9.72 -1.10
CA PHE A 21 -5.63 -8.95 -0.62
C PHE A 21 -5.91 -9.25 0.86
N LYS A 22 -5.98 -10.53 1.22
CA LYS A 22 -6.23 -10.94 2.61
C LYS A 22 -5.12 -10.47 3.55
N GLN A 23 -3.86 -10.55 3.10
CA GLN A 23 -2.72 -10.06 3.89
C GLN A 23 -2.80 -8.55 4.08
N ALA A 24 -3.13 -7.79 3.03
CA ALA A 24 -3.28 -6.34 3.12
C ALA A 24 -4.38 -5.97 4.12
N CYS A 25 -5.50 -6.67 4.11
CA CYS A 25 -6.60 -6.45 5.07
C CYS A 25 -6.14 -6.69 6.52
N LYS A 26 -5.38 -7.75 6.75
CA LYS A 26 -4.88 -8.09 8.09
C LYS A 26 -3.90 -7.05 8.61
N ILE A 27 -2.99 -6.60 7.75
CA ILE A 27 -2.00 -5.56 8.08
C ILE A 27 -2.72 -4.24 8.37
N CYS A 28 -3.65 -3.87 7.50
CA CYS A 28 -4.45 -2.66 7.66
C CYS A 28 -5.19 -2.67 9.00
N ALA A 29 -5.86 -3.78 9.33
CA ALA A 29 -6.58 -3.94 10.59
C ALA A 29 -5.65 -3.80 11.80
N SER A 30 -4.46 -4.39 11.71
CA SER A 30 -3.45 -4.30 12.78
C SER A 30 -3.02 -2.86 13.03
N LEU A 31 -2.76 -2.10 11.96
CA LEU A 31 -2.41 -0.67 12.07
C LEU A 31 -3.56 0.14 12.67
N MET A 32 -4.79 -0.12 12.25
CA MET A 32 -5.97 0.55 12.79
C MET A 32 -6.12 0.30 14.30
N LYS A 33 -5.86 -0.93 14.74
CA LYS A 33 -5.90 -1.30 16.17
C LYS A 33 -4.83 -0.58 16.98
N HIS A 34 -3.73 -0.17 16.35
CA HIS A 34 -2.69 0.65 16.97
C HIS A 34 -3.03 2.15 16.98
N GLY A 35 -4.18 2.53 16.49
CA GLY A 35 -4.65 3.91 16.54
C GLY A 35 -4.36 4.75 15.30
N PHE A 36 -3.87 4.14 14.22
CA PHE A 36 -3.61 4.86 12.98
C PHE A 36 -4.86 4.91 12.08
N VAL A 37 -4.95 5.96 11.28
CA VAL A 37 -5.94 6.05 10.20
C VAL A 37 -5.25 5.55 8.94
N VAL A 38 -5.76 4.47 8.34
CA VAL A 38 -5.06 3.75 7.27
C VAL A 38 -5.92 3.58 6.04
N PHE A 39 -5.36 3.90 4.89
CA PHE A 39 -5.91 3.54 3.60
C PHE A 39 -5.01 2.51 2.94
N SER A 40 -5.58 1.35 2.59
CA SER A 40 -4.91 0.31 1.81
C SER A 40 -5.55 0.26 0.42
N PRO A 41 -4.81 0.60 -0.65
CA PRO A 41 -5.37 0.54 -2.00
C PRO A 41 -5.81 -0.89 -2.38
N ILE A 42 -5.08 -1.90 -1.93
CA ILE A 42 -5.40 -3.30 -2.26
C ILE A 42 -6.64 -3.77 -1.51
N ALA A 43 -6.75 -3.47 -0.21
CA ALA A 43 -7.93 -3.81 0.57
C ALA A 43 -9.18 -3.10 0.05
N HIS A 44 -9.03 -1.85 -0.41
CA HIS A 44 -10.12 -1.06 -0.98
C HIS A 44 -10.52 -1.54 -2.38
N SER A 45 -9.54 -1.75 -3.26
CA SER A 45 -9.79 -1.91 -4.70
C SER A 45 -10.10 -3.33 -5.13
N HIS A 46 -9.62 -4.35 -4.42
CA HIS A 46 -9.75 -5.74 -4.86
C HIS A 46 -11.22 -6.15 -5.06
N ASN A 47 -12.06 -5.95 -4.06
CA ASN A 47 -13.47 -6.29 -4.16
C ASN A 47 -14.22 -5.39 -5.15
N ILE A 48 -13.83 -4.13 -5.25
CA ILE A 48 -14.41 -3.22 -6.23
C ILE A 48 -14.16 -3.77 -7.64
N SER A 49 -12.95 -4.24 -7.91
CA SER A 49 -12.61 -4.85 -9.21
C SER A 49 -13.34 -6.16 -9.44
N VAL A 50 -13.44 -7.02 -8.42
CA VAL A 50 -14.10 -8.33 -8.54
C VAL A 50 -15.57 -8.17 -8.86
N TYR A 51 -16.28 -7.31 -8.15
CA TYR A 51 -17.73 -7.15 -8.31
C TYR A 51 -18.12 -6.10 -9.35
N GLY A 52 -17.28 -5.11 -9.57
CA GLY A 52 -17.54 -4.03 -10.50
C GLY A 52 -16.93 -4.18 -11.87
N ASN A 53 -16.12 -5.21 -12.08
CA ASN A 53 -15.45 -5.47 -13.34
C ASN A 53 -14.72 -4.23 -13.90
N THR A 54 -13.94 -3.57 -13.04
CA THR A 54 -13.19 -2.37 -13.43
C THR A 54 -12.02 -2.73 -14.36
N PRO A 55 -11.53 -1.75 -15.15
CA PRO A 55 -10.30 -1.96 -15.91
C PRO A 55 -9.14 -2.36 -14.98
N GLY A 56 -8.32 -3.31 -15.42
CA GLY A 56 -7.15 -3.75 -14.67
C GLY A 56 -5.89 -2.93 -14.95
N SER A 57 -6.01 -1.84 -15.71
CA SER A 57 -4.86 -1.04 -16.13
C SER A 57 -4.33 -0.16 -15.00
N TYR A 58 -3.02 0.06 -15.02
CA TYR A 58 -2.35 0.99 -14.12
C TYR A 58 -2.94 2.41 -14.23
N ASP A 59 -3.24 2.88 -15.46
CA ASP A 59 -3.76 4.23 -15.68
C ASP A 59 -5.10 4.47 -15.00
N PHE A 60 -5.97 3.45 -14.96
CA PHE A 60 -7.24 3.55 -14.28
C PHE A 60 -7.07 3.76 -12.78
N TRP A 61 -6.22 2.96 -12.15
CA TRP A 61 -6.02 2.99 -10.70
C TRP A 61 -5.09 4.11 -10.24
N LYS A 62 -4.24 4.61 -11.12
CA LYS A 62 -3.29 5.68 -10.82
C LYS A 62 -3.98 6.91 -10.24
N ILE A 63 -5.05 7.36 -10.87
CA ILE A 63 -5.80 8.56 -10.43
C ILE A 63 -6.34 8.35 -9.00
N GLN A 64 -6.91 7.17 -8.75
CA GLN A 64 -7.42 6.82 -7.42
C GLN A 64 -6.30 6.82 -6.39
N ASN A 65 -5.23 6.10 -6.67
CA ASN A 65 -4.12 5.93 -5.73
C ASN A 65 -3.41 7.25 -5.42
N GLU A 66 -3.16 8.07 -6.42
CA GLU A 66 -2.50 9.37 -6.23
C GLU A 66 -3.35 10.31 -5.37
N SER A 67 -4.66 10.30 -5.54
CA SER A 67 -5.57 11.10 -4.70
C SER A 67 -5.48 10.69 -3.23
N TRP A 68 -5.37 9.40 -2.95
CA TRP A 68 -5.21 8.91 -1.59
C TRP A 68 -3.80 9.16 -1.04
N LEU A 69 -2.79 9.14 -1.89
CA LEU A 69 -1.43 9.52 -1.50
C LEU A 69 -1.36 11.00 -1.09
N GLU A 70 -2.06 11.88 -1.80
CA GLU A 70 -2.17 13.29 -1.42
C GLU A 70 -2.82 13.46 -0.04
N TRP A 71 -3.82 12.64 0.27
CA TRP A 71 -4.49 12.66 1.56
C TRP A 71 -3.58 12.22 2.70
N ALA A 72 -2.64 11.32 2.45
CA ALA A 72 -1.84 10.68 3.47
C ALA A 72 -0.78 11.61 4.05
N ASP A 73 -0.51 11.45 5.34
CA ASP A 73 0.63 12.09 5.98
C ASP A 73 1.92 11.34 5.70
N GLU A 74 1.85 10.01 5.59
CA GLU A 74 3.00 9.14 5.34
C GLU A 74 2.62 7.97 4.46
N LEU A 75 3.60 7.49 3.69
CA LEU A 75 3.52 6.23 2.96
C LEU A 75 4.26 5.16 3.74
N TRP A 76 3.57 4.09 4.10
CA TRP A 76 4.20 2.96 4.80
C TRP A 76 4.25 1.75 3.87
N VAL A 77 5.46 1.21 3.68
CA VAL A 77 5.71 0.03 2.84
C VAL A 77 5.82 -1.20 3.72
N ALA A 78 4.96 -2.19 3.49
CA ALA A 78 5.00 -3.47 4.20
C ALA A 78 5.97 -4.43 3.51
N ARG A 79 6.92 -4.98 4.27
CA ARG A 79 7.86 -5.99 3.76
C ARG A 79 7.17 -7.34 3.67
N MET A 80 6.33 -7.49 2.65
CA MET A 80 5.73 -8.78 2.32
C MET A 80 6.63 -9.52 1.33
N HIS A 81 6.33 -10.79 1.09
CA HIS A 81 7.09 -11.60 0.14
C HIS A 81 7.18 -10.89 -1.22
N ARG A 82 8.41 -10.70 -1.70
CA ARG A 82 8.74 -10.07 -3.00
C ARG A 82 8.24 -8.63 -3.15
N TRP A 83 8.08 -7.90 -2.04
CA TRP A 83 7.61 -6.51 -2.06
C TRP A 83 8.47 -5.60 -2.94
N HIS A 84 9.79 -5.83 -2.96
CA HIS A 84 10.76 -5.01 -3.70
C HIS A 84 10.66 -5.19 -5.22
N GLU A 85 9.95 -6.20 -5.68
CA GLU A 85 9.71 -6.44 -7.11
C GLU A 85 8.40 -5.83 -7.58
N SER A 86 7.59 -5.28 -6.67
CA SER A 86 6.28 -4.72 -6.99
C SER A 86 6.41 -3.40 -7.74
N LYS A 87 5.90 -3.35 -8.96
CA LYS A 87 5.85 -2.13 -9.76
C LYS A 87 4.92 -1.11 -9.15
N GLY A 88 3.83 -1.56 -8.51
CA GLY A 88 2.89 -0.68 -7.82
C GLY A 88 3.53 0.03 -6.65
N ILE A 89 4.25 -0.72 -5.80
CA ILE A 89 4.99 -0.12 -4.67
C ILE A 89 6.03 0.86 -5.18
N LYS A 90 6.77 0.50 -6.23
CA LYS A 90 7.78 1.40 -6.80
C LYS A 90 7.15 2.71 -7.28
N ALA A 91 6.02 2.64 -7.97
CA ALA A 91 5.32 3.83 -8.43
C ALA A 91 4.84 4.71 -7.27
N GLU A 92 4.36 4.08 -6.20
CA GLU A 92 3.90 4.78 -4.99
C GLU A 92 5.07 5.47 -4.28
N ILE A 93 6.21 4.80 -4.16
CA ILE A 93 7.43 5.36 -3.58
C ILE A 93 7.92 6.55 -4.43
N ASP A 94 8.00 6.38 -5.75
CA ASP A 94 8.45 7.44 -6.66
C ASP A 94 7.55 8.69 -6.54
N TRP A 95 6.24 8.49 -6.46
CA TRP A 95 5.29 9.59 -6.30
C TRP A 95 5.49 10.30 -4.95
N ALA A 96 5.61 9.52 -3.88
CA ALA A 96 5.80 10.06 -2.53
C ALA A 96 7.10 10.85 -2.39
N GLU A 97 8.20 10.36 -2.97
CA GLU A 97 9.48 11.08 -2.99
C GLU A 97 9.34 12.40 -3.74
N LYS A 98 8.70 12.38 -4.90
CA LYS A 98 8.49 13.57 -5.72
C LYS A 98 7.65 14.63 -5.01
N HIS A 99 6.71 14.23 -4.18
CA HIS A 99 5.82 15.13 -3.45
C HIS A 99 6.22 15.32 -1.98
N GLU A 100 7.42 14.87 -1.61
CA GLU A 100 7.99 15.05 -0.28
C GLU A 100 7.15 14.46 0.85
N ILE A 101 6.48 13.33 0.59
CA ILE A 101 5.75 12.58 1.61
C ILE A 101 6.72 11.62 2.28
N PRO A 102 6.83 11.65 3.63
CA PRO A 102 7.71 10.71 4.35
C PRO A 102 7.34 9.25 4.06
N ILE A 103 8.36 8.43 3.86
CA ILE A 103 8.21 7.01 3.55
C ILE A 103 8.80 6.20 4.69
N LYS A 104 8.01 5.28 5.23
CA LYS A 104 8.43 4.35 6.27
C LYS A 104 8.39 2.93 5.74
N ILE A 105 9.16 2.06 6.35
CA ILE A 105 9.15 0.63 6.02
C ILE A 105 9.03 -0.18 7.31
N PHE A 106 8.31 -1.28 7.27
CA PHE A 106 8.11 -2.15 8.43
C PHE A 106 7.89 -3.59 8.01
N THR A 107 8.18 -4.50 8.92
CA THR A 107 7.87 -5.92 8.73
C THR A 107 6.48 -6.18 9.33
N PRO A 108 5.53 -6.76 8.57
CA PRO A 108 4.23 -7.15 9.12
C PRO A 108 4.41 -8.02 10.36
N GLY A 109 3.65 -7.72 11.40
CA GLY A 109 3.78 -8.40 12.70
C GLY A 109 4.75 -7.73 13.67
N ASN A 110 5.53 -6.74 13.22
CA ASN A 110 6.44 -5.98 14.06
C ASN A 110 6.31 -4.48 13.79
N ILE A 111 5.15 -3.94 14.13
CA ILE A 111 4.81 -2.53 13.89
C ILE A 111 5.70 -1.59 14.70
N ASP A 112 6.15 -2.04 15.89
CA ASP A 112 6.98 -1.21 16.76
C ASP A 112 8.37 -0.94 16.16
N ALA A 113 8.78 -1.72 15.17
CA ALA A 113 10.07 -1.55 14.49
C ALA A 113 9.96 -0.78 13.16
N VAL A 114 8.95 0.07 13.03
CA VAL A 114 8.82 0.96 11.86
C VAL A 114 10.00 1.93 11.82
N LYS A 115 10.58 2.09 10.64
CA LYS A 115 11.73 2.97 10.45
C LYS A 115 11.63 3.73 9.11
N PRO A 116 12.34 4.85 8.96
CA PRO A 116 12.40 5.55 7.69
C PRO A 116 12.86 4.62 6.57
N PHE A 117 12.27 4.76 5.39
CA PHE A 117 12.69 4.01 4.21
C PHE A 117 14.10 4.50 3.83
N PRO A 118 15.07 3.58 3.68
CA PRO A 118 16.40 3.98 3.25
C PRO A 118 16.28 4.52 1.82
N GLY A 119 16.68 5.75 1.62
CA GLY A 119 16.53 6.40 0.33
C GLY A 119 17.03 5.57 -0.83
N ILE A 120 16.41 5.72 -2.00
CA ILE A 120 16.87 5.14 -3.27
C ILE A 120 17.87 6.14 -3.86
N GLY A 121 18.84 6.41 -3.09
CA GLY A 121 19.72 7.42 -3.45
C GLY A 121 20.91 7.11 -4.14
#